data_9036910ef7d89c7f719b28865c16319b
#
_entry.id   9036910ef7d89c7f719b28865c16319b
#
_cell.length_a   1.000
_cell.length_b   1.000
_cell.length_c   1.000
_cell.angle_alpha   90.00
_cell.angle_beta   90.00
_cell.angle_gamma   90.00
#
_symmetry.space_group_name_H-M   'P 1'
#
loop_
_entity.id
_entity.type
_entity.pdbx_description
1 polymer ?
#
loop_
_entity_poly.entity_id
_entity_poly.type
_entity_poly.pdbx_seq_one_letter_code
_entity_poly.pdbx_strand_id
1 'polypeptide(L)'
;MTNPNESTPVSRGECQAAAQKQFFTTRDGIRFLKISAPFRQVTEVPEYWMDDIRREDRVLDIGANVGAFCIRAAMRSPHVSAVEPVTEDILNGNLSLNNVNVRVFHAALVNGGAAGIEWDGTPSTVPSYRLRDLIAMAGGCDFLKCDCEGAEWHIHPGDLHGIRRIEMELHQPPVGGKPNPDLLQHITREYSFSIDRIPCHGPLGQMGILHAWRPD
;
A
#
# COMPACT_ATOMS: atom_id res chain seq x y z
N MET A 1 67.86 1.59 37.25
CA MET A 1 66.44 1.68 37.64
C MET A 1 65.71 2.20 36.40
N THR A 2 65.21 1.32 35.60
CA THR A 2 64.56 1.57 34.34
C THR A 2 63.07 1.31 34.52
N ASN A 3 62.30 2.31 34.18
CA ASN A 3 60.86 2.28 34.31
C ASN A 3 60.27 1.79 32.95
N PRO A 4 59.49 0.70 32.92
CA PRO A 4 58.80 0.26 31.71
C PRO A 4 57.31 0.48 31.86
N ASN A 5 56.74 1.47 31.18
CA ASN A 5 55.32 1.47 30.87
C ASN A 5 55.04 2.54 29.77
N GLU A 6 55.31 2.15 28.55
CA GLU A 6 54.69 2.78 27.40
C GLU A 6 53.60 1.87 26.86
N SER A 7 52.36 2.11 27.21
CA SER A 7 51.20 1.49 26.64
C SER A 7 50.84 2.22 25.36
N THR A 8 51.08 1.60 24.24
CA THR A 8 50.60 2.02 22.92
C THR A 8 49.05 2.08 22.87
N PRO A 9 48.42 3.12 22.36
CA PRO A 9 46.98 3.11 22.17
C PRO A 9 46.63 2.25 20.97
N VAL A 10 45.86 1.22 21.21
CA VAL A 10 45.21 0.42 20.16
C VAL A 10 44.15 1.32 19.49
N SER A 11 44.40 1.66 18.25
CA SER A 11 43.41 2.35 17.40
C SER A 11 42.24 1.40 17.14
N ARG A 12 41.13 1.67 17.77
CA ARG A 12 39.83 1.08 17.42
C ARG A 12 39.36 1.68 16.09
N GLY A 13 39.81 1.10 15.01
CA GLY A 13 39.18 1.20 13.69
C GLY A 13 37.97 0.30 13.65
N GLU A 14 36.87 0.69 14.28
CA GLU A 14 35.57 0.08 14.02
C GLU A 14 35.11 0.50 12.61
N CYS A 15 35.51 -0.30 11.64
CA CYS A 15 34.91 -0.29 10.32
C CYS A 15 33.50 -0.87 10.48
N GLN A 16 32.51 -0.02 10.80
CA GLN A 16 31.11 -0.35 10.61
C GLN A 16 30.89 -0.48 9.11
N ALA A 17 31.01 -1.73 8.62
CA ALA A 17 30.54 -2.09 7.31
C ALA A 17 29.03 -1.84 7.31
N ALA A 18 28.60 -0.71 6.74
CA ALA A 18 27.21 -0.43 6.46
C ALA A 18 26.74 -1.59 5.57
N ALA A 19 25.88 -2.45 6.13
CA ALA A 19 25.26 -3.53 5.36
C ALA A 19 24.55 -2.88 4.15
N GLN A 20 25.12 -3.07 2.96
CA GLN A 20 24.49 -2.58 1.74
C GLN A 20 23.13 -3.24 1.63
N LYS A 21 22.07 -2.47 1.86
CA LYS A 21 20.70 -2.93 1.67
C LYS A 21 20.59 -3.43 0.23
N GLN A 22 20.47 -4.74 0.05
CA GLN A 22 20.30 -5.31 -1.28
C GLN A 22 18.92 -4.91 -1.80
N PHE A 23 18.86 -4.43 -3.03
CA PHE A 23 17.63 -4.11 -3.72
C PHE A 23 17.60 -4.78 -5.10
N PHE A 24 16.44 -4.89 -5.68
CA PHE A 24 16.25 -5.26 -7.07
C PHE A 24 15.52 -4.13 -7.80
N THR A 25 15.60 -4.13 -9.13
CA THR A 25 14.95 -3.14 -9.98
C THR A 25 13.94 -3.85 -10.88
N THR A 26 12.73 -3.32 -10.94
CA THR A 26 11.68 -3.78 -11.86
C THR A 26 11.95 -3.33 -13.28
N ARG A 27 11.17 -3.82 -14.27
CA ARG A 27 11.34 -3.46 -15.70
C ARG A 27 11.14 -1.97 -15.97
N ASP A 28 10.26 -1.33 -15.20
CA ASP A 28 9.97 0.11 -15.27
C ASP A 28 10.90 0.97 -14.40
N GLY A 29 11.98 0.37 -13.86
CA GLY A 29 13.04 1.09 -13.16
C GLY A 29 12.81 1.34 -11.68
N ILE A 30 11.70 0.85 -11.10
CA ILE A 30 11.41 0.99 -9.67
C ILE A 30 12.33 0.07 -8.85
N ARG A 31 12.86 0.59 -7.75
CA ARG A 31 13.75 -0.15 -6.86
C ARG A 31 13.04 -0.58 -5.59
N PHE A 32 13.20 -1.85 -5.22
CA PHE A 32 12.64 -2.44 -4.01
C PHE A 32 13.68 -3.15 -3.19
N LEU A 33 13.63 -3.04 -1.87
CA LEU A 33 14.46 -3.81 -0.95
C LEU A 33 14.23 -5.30 -1.16
N LYS A 34 15.31 -6.09 -1.16
CA LYS A 34 15.21 -7.55 -1.17
C LYS A 34 14.81 -8.03 0.21
N ILE A 35 13.58 -8.53 0.34
CA ILE A 35 13.06 -9.00 1.63
C ILE A 35 12.91 -10.51 1.65
N SER A 36 12.41 -11.14 0.61
CA SER A 36 12.36 -12.60 0.41
C SER A 36 11.81 -12.95 -0.99
N ALA A 37 11.79 -14.25 -1.36
CA ALA A 37 11.52 -14.71 -2.71
C ALA A 37 10.11 -14.47 -3.30
N PRO A 38 8.99 -14.40 -2.55
CA PRO A 38 7.66 -14.23 -3.15
C PRO A 38 7.33 -12.81 -3.63
N PHE A 39 8.14 -11.80 -3.31
CA PHE A 39 7.80 -10.37 -3.49
C PHE A 39 7.77 -9.85 -4.93
N ARG A 40 8.18 -10.63 -5.93
CA ARG A 40 8.06 -10.16 -7.32
C ARG A 40 6.62 -9.91 -7.75
N GLN A 41 5.67 -10.69 -7.26
CA GLN A 41 4.25 -10.55 -7.61
C GLN A 41 3.63 -9.27 -7.05
N VAL A 42 4.08 -8.83 -5.86
CA VAL A 42 3.58 -7.60 -5.22
C VAL A 42 4.35 -6.34 -5.61
N THR A 43 5.35 -6.43 -6.48
CA THR A 43 6.16 -5.28 -6.94
C THR A 43 5.87 -4.88 -8.38
N GLU A 44 5.30 -5.79 -9.16
CA GLU A 44 4.76 -5.51 -10.49
C GLU A 44 3.23 -5.57 -10.34
N VAL A 45 2.55 -4.44 -10.47
CA VAL A 45 1.09 -4.29 -10.27
C VAL A 45 0.39 -3.93 -11.58
N PRO A 46 0.50 -4.80 -12.63
CA PRO A 46 -0.09 -4.52 -13.93
C PRO A 46 -1.62 -4.58 -13.90
N GLU A 47 -2.18 -5.16 -12.85
CA GLU A 47 -3.62 -5.32 -12.63
C GLU A 47 -4.34 -4.00 -12.36
N TYR A 48 -3.64 -2.96 -11.87
CA TYR A 48 -4.26 -1.66 -11.58
C TYR A 48 -4.03 -0.65 -12.72
N TRP A 49 -5.09 -0.01 -13.16
CA TRP A 49 -5.04 1.01 -14.21
C TRP A 49 -4.61 2.35 -13.64
N MET A 50 -3.37 2.75 -13.90
CA MET A 50 -2.77 3.98 -13.35
C MET A 50 -2.59 5.08 -14.39
N ASP A 51 -2.86 4.80 -15.67
CA ASP A 51 -2.49 5.70 -16.77
C ASP A 51 -3.31 6.98 -16.80
N ASP A 52 -4.49 6.97 -16.16
CA ASP A 52 -5.37 8.13 -16.03
C ASP A 52 -5.21 8.90 -14.70
N ILE A 53 -4.17 8.58 -13.90
CA ILE A 53 -3.80 9.44 -12.75
C ILE A 53 -3.35 10.80 -13.29
N ARG A 54 -4.08 11.84 -12.88
CA ARG A 54 -3.81 13.23 -13.23
C ARG A 54 -2.82 13.84 -12.25
N ARG A 55 -2.08 14.86 -12.69
CA ARG A 55 -1.09 15.54 -11.83
C ARG A 55 -1.71 16.17 -10.58
N GLU A 56 -2.92 16.64 -10.68
CA GLU A 56 -3.70 17.26 -9.60
C GLU A 56 -4.45 16.28 -8.71
N ASP A 57 -4.56 15.00 -9.09
CA ASP A 57 -5.28 13.99 -8.31
C ASP A 57 -4.63 13.80 -6.93
N ARG A 58 -5.46 13.80 -5.91
CA ARG A 58 -5.09 13.28 -4.59
C ARG A 58 -5.33 11.77 -4.62
N VAL A 59 -4.23 11.03 -4.61
CA VAL A 59 -4.24 9.57 -4.69
C VAL A 59 -4.17 8.99 -3.28
N LEU A 60 -5.08 8.08 -2.97
CA LEU A 60 -5.09 7.32 -1.72
C LEU A 60 -4.93 5.83 -2.03
N ASP A 61 -3.81 5.26 -1.58
CA ASP A 61 -3.48 3.83 -1.71
C ASP A 61 -3.72 3.14 -0.36
N ILE A 62 -4.78 2.33 -0.26
CA ILE A 62 -5.11 1.56 0.94
C ILE A 62 -4.66 0.11 0.75
N GLY A 63 -3.87 -0.40 1.70
CA GLY A 63 -3.13 -1.64 1.56
C GLY A 63 -1.93 -1.45 0.64
N ALA A 64 -1.10 -0.46 0.95
CA ALA A 64 0.02 -0.07 0.11
C ALA A 64 1.14 -1.11 0.06
N ASN A 65 1.17 -2.03 1.02
CA ASN A 65 2.16 -3.09 1.13
C ASN A 65 3.59 -2.53 0.98
N VAL A 66 4.40 -3.06 0.09
CA VAL A 66 5.78 -2.59 -0.16
C VAL A 66 5.86 -1.29 -1.00
N GLY A 67 4.73 -0.73 -1.39
CA GLY A 67 4.66 0.57 -2.10
C GLY A 67 4.61 0.47 -3.61
N ALA A 68 4.31 -0.70 -4.18
CA ALA A 68 4.35 -0.89 -5.63
C ALA A 68 3.43 0.07 -6.40
N PHE A 69 2.21 0.29 -5.91
CA PHE A 69 1.27 1.22 -6.51
C PHE A 69 1.63 2.68 -6.17
N CYS A 70 1.76 3.03 -4.87
CA CYS A 70 1.94 4.42 -4.46
C CYS A 70 3.25 5.05 -4.97
N ILE A 71 4.34 4.27 -5.17
CA ILE A 71 5.57 4.76 -5.80
C ILE A 71 5.30 5.20 -7.23
N ARG A 72 4.59 4.37 -8.02
CA ARG A 72 4.23 4.70 -9.42
C ARG A 72 3.25 5.85 -9.50
N ALA A 73 2.29 5.91 -8.59
CA ALA A 73 1.37 7.03 -8.47
C ALA A 73 2.10 8.34 -8.16
N ALA A 74 3.12 8.31 -7.28
CA ALA A 74 3.92 9.47 -6.92
C ALA A 74 4.80 10.01 -8.07
N MET A 75 5.03 9.21 -9.10
CA MET A 75 5.67 9.68 -10.34
C MET A 75 4.72 10.46 -11.25
N ARG A 76 3.40 10.37 -11.00
CA ARG A 76 2.34 11.03 -11.78
C ARG A 76 1.73 12.22 -11.05
N SER A 77 1.46 12.06 -9.74
CA SER A 77 0.91 13.11 -8.88
C SER A 77 1.81 13.35 -7.66
N PRO A 78 2.03 14.60 -7.23
CA PRO A 78 2.72 14.92 -5.98
C PRO A 78 1.84 14.74 -4.72
N HIS A 79 0.56 14.38 -4.88
CA HIS A 79 -0.42 14.32 -3.81
C HIS A 79 -0.82 12.88 -3.48
N VAL A 80 0.16 12.05 -3.10
CA VAL A 80 -0.08 10.63 -2.81
C VAL A 80 -0.02 10.38 -1.31
N SER A 81 -1.01 9.64 -0.81
CA SER A 81 -1.05 9.11 0.55
C SER A 81 -1.21 7.60 0.50
N ALA A 82 -0.59 6.90 1.43
CA ALA A 82 -0.61 5.45 1.56
C ALA A 82 -1.06 5.05 2.97
N VAL A 83 -1.85 3.99 3.07
CA VAL A 83 -2.29 3.38 4.33
C VAL A 83 -1.78 1.94 4.34
N GLU A 84 -0.93 1.63 5.32
CA GLU A 84 -0.30 0.31 5.41
C GLU A 84 -0.14 -0.09 6.90
N PRO A 85 -0.79 -1.20 7.32
CA PRO A 85 -0.78 -1.59 8.72
C PRO A 85 0.42 -2.44 9.15
N VAL A 86 1.18 -3.06 8.23
CA VAL A 86 2.12 -4.13 8.57
C VAL A 86 3.53 -3.85 8.07
N THR A 87 3.66 -3.48 6.81
CA THR A 87 4.95 -3.36 6.12
C THR A 87 5.47 -1.92 6.02
N GLU A 88 5.02 -1.03 6.89
CA GLU A 88 5.34 0.41 6.87
C GLU A 88 6.85 0.69 6.79
N ASP A 89 7.68 -0.01 7.55
CA ASP A 89 9.14 0.17 7.54
C ASP A 89 9.75 -0.15 6.17
N ILE A 90 9.23 -1.20 5.52
CA ILE A 90 9.66 -1.63 4.19
C ILE A 90 9.20 -0.61 3.15
N LEU A 91 7.93 -0.19 3.25
CA LEU A 91 7.34 0.85 2.41
C LEU A 91 8.19 2.12 2.46
N ASN A 92 8.48 2.63 3.66
CA ASN A 92 9.30 3.83 3.85
C ASN A 92 10.71 3.67 3.27
N GLY A 93 11.31 2.47 3.42
CA GLY A 93 12.58 2.13 2.79
C GLY A 93 12.53 2.19 1.26
N ASN A 94 11.45 1.66 0.66
CA ASN A 94 11.26 1.65 -0.79
C ASN A 94 10.96 3.06 -1.33
N LEU A 95 10.16 3.87 -0.63
CA LEU A 95 9.94 5.28 -0.98
C LEU A 95 11.26 6.05 -1.05
N SER A 96 12.11 5.86 -0.03
CA SER A 96 13.44 6.48 0.02
C SER A 96 14.35 6.03 -1.12
N LEU A 97 14.36 4.73 -1.49
CA LEU A 97 15.12 4.19 -2.61
C LEU A 97 14.74 4.83 -3.96
N ASN A 98 13.48 5.21 -4.11
CA ASN A 98 12.94 5.78 -5.35
C ASN A 98 12.87 7.31 -5.33
N ASN A 99 13.28 7.93 -4.22
CA ASN A 99 13.25 9.38 -4.06
C ASN A 99 11.87 9.99 -4.35
N VAL A 100 10.80 9.31 -3.89
CA VAL A 100 9.42 9.78 -4.00
C VAL A 100 8.88 10.19 -2.64
N ASN A 101 7.98 11.17 -2.65
CA ASN A 101 7.33 11.67 -1.45
C ASN A 101 5.89 11.15 -1.41
N VAL A 102 5.61 10.28 -0.43
CA VAL A 102 4.28 9.73 -0.15
C VAL A 102 4.02 9.89 1.34
N ARG A 103 2.85 10.39 1.69
CA ARG A 103 2.43 10.48 3.09
C ARG A 103 1.93 9.11 3.56
N VAL A 104 2.65 8.47 4.47
CA VAL A 104 2.31 7.14 4.98
C VAL A 104 1.52 7.25 6.29
N PHE A 105 0.46 6.45 6.41
CA PHE A 105 -0.32 6.25 7.62
C PHE A 105 -0.19 4.80 8.06
N HIS A 106 0.41 4.56 9.22
CA HIS A 106 0.45 3.24 9.87
C HIS A 106 -0.93 2.96 10.48
N ALA A 107 -1.82 2.43 9.67
CA ALA A 107 -3.23 2.27 10.02
C ALA A 107 -3.91 1.20 9.14
N ALA A 108 -5.11 0.79 9.54
CA ALA A 108 -5.98 -0.10 8.77
C ALA A 108 -7.30 0.57 8.39
N LEU A 109 -7.91 0.10 7.29
CA LEU A 109 -9.27 0.43 6.91
C LEU A 109 -10.24 -0.50 7.64
N VAL A 110 -11.01 0.01 8.60
CA VAL A 110 -12.18 -0.64 9.22
C VAL A 110 -13.12 0.43 9.78
N ASN A 111 -14.04 0.06 10.67
CA ASN A 111 -15.05 0.98 11.21
C ASN A 111 -14.56 1.92 12.33
N GLY A 112 -13.25 2.04 12.53
CA GLY A 112 -12.62 2.88 13.56
C GLY A 112 -12.25 2.10 14.81
N GLY A 113 -11.33 2.64 15.63
CA GLY A 113 -10.80 2.00 16.83
C GLY A 113 -9.41 1.41 16.63
N ALA A 114 -9.19 0.17 17.07
CA ALA A 114 -7.97 -0.60 16.86
C ALA A 114 -8.30 -1.86 16.07
N ALA A 115 -7.51 -2.17 15.08
CA ALA A 115 -7.59 -3.42 14.32
C ALA A 115 -6.48 -4.36 14.75
N GLY A 116 -6.86 -5.61 15.10
CA GLY A 116 -5.92 -6.72 15.20
C GLY A 116 -5.69 -7.27 13.80
N ILE A 117 -4.45 -7.31 13.36
CA ILE A 117 -4.06 -7.82 12.05
C ILE A 117 -3.03 -8.91 12.29
N GLU A 118 -3.19 -10.02 11.60
CA GLU A 118 -2.18 -11.08 11.55
C GLU A 118 -1.61 -11.14 10.14
N TRP A 119 -0.31 -10.97 10.04
CA TRP A 119 0.42 -11.12 8.80
C TRP A 119 1.64 -11.99 9.00
N ASP A 120 1.78 -13.04 8.19
CA ASP A 120 2.88 -14.01 8.27
C ASP A 120 3.07 -14.57 9.70
N GLY A 121 1.95 -14.88 10.38
CA GLY A 121 1.94 -15.41 11.74
C GLY A 121 2.30 -14.41 12.85
N THR A 122 2.49 -13.13 12.50
CA THR A 122 2.82 -12.08 13.48
C THR A 122 1.59 -11.22 13.75
N PRO A 123 1.02 -11.27 14.98
CA PRO A 123 -0.08 -10.39 15.34
C PRO A 123 0.41 -8.96 15.56
N SER A 124 -0.33 -8.01 15.02
CA SER A 124 -0.13 -6.58 15.21
C SER A 124 -1.44 -5.90 15.57
N THR A 125 -1.36 -4.79 16.31
CA THR A 125 -2.51 -3.95 16.59
C THR A 125 -2.21 -2.54 16.14
N VAL A 126 -3.02 -2.02 15.21
CA VAL A 126 -2.83 -0.69 14.63
C VAL A 126 -4.10 0.14 14.77
N PRO A 127 -3.99 1.48 14.76
CA PRO A 127 -5.16 2.34 14.62
C PRO A 127 -5.95 1.98 13.36
N SER A 128 -7.27 2.06 13.44
CA SER A 128 -8.11 1.82 12.29
C SER A 128 -9.10 2.97 12.09
N TYR A 129 -9.40 3.25 10.84
CA TYR A 129 -10.22 4.39 10.46
C TYR A 129 -11.23 3.99 9.39
N ARG A 130 -12.34 4.72 9.31
CA ARG A 130 -13.26 4.63 8.17
C ARG A 130 -12.64 5.30 6.95
N LEU A 131 -13.09 4.95 5.77
CA LEU A 131 -12.58 5.55 4.53
C LEU A 131 -12.67 7.09 4.56
N ARG A 132 -13.79 7.65 5.00
CA ARG A 132 -13.97 9.12 5.11
C ARG A 132 -12.92 9.79 6.00
N ASP A 133 -12.50 9.11 7.08
CA ASP A 133 -11.52 9.66 8.02
C ASP A 133 -10.12 9.61 7.38
N LEU A 134 -9.78 8.52 6.67
CA LEU A 134 -8.56 8.41 5.89
C LEU A 134 -8.50 9.46 4.77
N ILE A 135 -9.61 9.68 4.06
CA ILE A 135 -9.73 10.74 3.04
C ILE A 135 -9.49 12.12 3.67
N ALA A 136 -10.09 12.41 4.82
CA ALA A 136 -9.88 13.67 5.53
C ALA A 136 -8.41 13.84 5.97
N MET A 137 -7.79 12.79 6.50
CA MET A 137 -6.38 12.77 6.86
C MET A 137 -5.47 12.98 5.65
N ALA A 138 -5.81 12.42 4.50
CA ALA A 138 -5.07 12.60 3.24
C ALA A 138 -5.27 13.99 2.61
N GLY A 139 -6.27 14.75 3.06
CA GLY A 139 -6.63 16.05 2.51
C GLY A 139 -7.55 15.97 1.29
N GLY A 140 -8.14 14.80 1.04
CA GLY A 140 -9.06 14.47 -0.05
C GLY A 140 -8.64 13.21 -0.81
N CYS A 141 -9.50 12.77 -1.73
CA CYS A 141 -9.22 11.63 -2.60
C CYS A 141 -9.95 11.82 -3.94
N ASP A 142 -9.21 11.85 -5.02
CA ASP A 142 -9.73 11.89 -6.39
C ASP A 142 -9.55 10.52 -7.06
N PHE A 143 -8.48 9.81 -6.69
CA PHE A 143 -8.14 8.46 -7.14
C PHE A 143 -7.93 7.55 -5.91
N LEU A 144 -8.74 6.51 -5.77
CA LEU A 144 -8.63 5.49 -4.71
C LEU A 144 -8.12 4.19 -5.27
N LYS A 145 -7.01 3.65 -4.72
CA LYS A 145 -6.70 2.21 -4.81
C LYS A 145 -7.00 1.59 -3.45
N CYS A 146 -7.68 0.44 -3.45
CA CYS A 146 -8.02 -0.29 -2.23
C CYS A 146 -7.83 -1.79 -2.47
N ASP A 147 -6.87 -2.35 -1.75
CA ASP A 147 -6.52 -3.77 -1.75
C ASP A 147 -6.07 -4.10 -0.34
N CYS A 148 -7.01 -4.52 0.47
CA CYS A 148 -6.85 -4.64 1.91
C CYS A 148 -7.45 -5.93 2.49
N GLU A 149 -7.37 -7.01 1.71
CA GLU A 149 -7.63 -8.39 2.14
C GLU A 149 -9.02 -8.56 2.79
N GLY A 150 -10.03 -7.92 2.18
CA GLY A 150 -11.43 -8.03 2.60
C GLY A 150 -11.94 -6.87 3.47
N ALA A 151 -11.08 -5.93 3.87
CA ALA A 151 -11.52 -4.74 4.58
C ALA A 151 -12.26 -3.74 3.69
N GLU A 152 -12.20 -3.86 2.37
CA GLU A 152 -12.96 -3.06 1.40
C GLU A 152 -14.46 -3.12 1.65
N TRP A 153 -14.97 -4.21 2.22
CA TRP A 153 -16.40 -4.37 2.54
C TRP A 153 -16.88 -3.51 3.71
N HIS A 154 -15.96 -2.86 4.44
CA HIS A 154 -16.29 -1.87 5.47
C HIS A 154 -16.48 -0.46 4.89
N ILE A 155 -16.21 -0.25 3.60
CA ILE A 155 -16.44 1.04 2.94
C ILE A 155 -17.94 1.34 2.93
N HIS A 156 -18.30 2.51 3.47
CA HIS A 156 -19.66 3.01 3.36
C HIS A 156 -19.84 3.66 1.98
N PRO A 157 -20.91 3.35 1.24
CA PRO A 157 -21.14 3.89 -0.11
C PRO A 157 -21.00 5.41 -0.21
N GLY A 158 -21.51 6.15 0.80
CA GLY A 158 -21.42 7.61 0.84
C GLY A 158 -19.99 8.17 0.95
N ASP A 159 -19.02 7.36 1.40
CA ASP A 159 -17.63 7.78 1.53
C ASP A 159 -16.91 7.85 0.15
N LEU A 160 -17.53 7.28 -0.89
CA LEU A 160 -17.03 7.34 -2.27
C LEU A 160 -17.44 8.65 -3.01
N HIS A 161 -18.18 9.54 -2.32
CA HIS A 161 -18.61 10.80 -2.94
C HIS A 161 -17.42 11.68 -3.31
N GLY A 162 -17.38 12.13 -4.57
CA GLY A 162 -16.28 12.97 -5.08
C GLY A 162 -15.05 12.20 -5.59
N ILE A 163 -14.94 10.91 -5.34
CA ILE A 163 -13.87 10.09 -5.91
C ILE A 163 -14.16 9.89 -7.40
N ARG A 164 -13.20 10.23 -8.25
CA ARG A 164 -13.29 10.13 -9.71
C ARG A 164 -12.99 8.72 -10.21
N ARG A 165 -12.00 8.07 -9.58
CA ARG A 165 -11.43 6.80 -10.01
C ARG A 165 -11.27 5.85 -8.83
N ILE A 166 -11.63 4.58 -9.04
CA ILE A 166 -11.46 3.51 -8.04
C ILE A 166 -10.81 2.31 -8.71
N GLU A 167 -9.73 1.83 -8.13
CA GLU A 167 -9.09 0.56 -8.39
C GLU A 167 -9.21 -0.28 -7.12
N MET A 168 -9.90 -1.41 -7.16
CA MET A 168 -10.19 -2.16 -5.94
C MET A 168 -10.05 -3.66 -6.17
N GLU A 169 -9.25 -4.33 -5.35
CA GLU A 169 -9.28 -5.78 -5.29
C GLU A 169 -10.47 -6.22 -4.42
N LEU A 170 -11.29 -7.10 -4.98
CA LEU A 170 -12.50 -7.60 -4.32
C LEU A 170 -12.22 -9.00 -3.75
N HIS A 171 -12.27 -9.12 -2.43
CA HIS A 171 -12.06 -10.38 -1.73
C HIS A 171 -13.38 -10.98 -1.26
N GLN A 172 -13.44 -12.31 -1.24
CA GLN A 172 -14.56 -13.07 -0.67
C GLN A 172 -14.04 -14.12 0.32
N PRO A 173 -14.90 -14.67 1.19
CA PRO A 173 -14.47 -15.74 2.07
C PRO A 173 -13.76 -16.90 1.33
N PRO A 174 -12.68 -17.49 1.90
CA PRO A 174 -12.22 -17.31 3.29
C PRO A 174 -11.28 -16.12 3.51
N VAL A 175 -10.74 -15.45 2.49
CA VAL A 175 -9.76 -14.38 2.64
C VAL A 175 -10.42 -13.09 3.12
N GLY A 176 -11.52 -12.70 2.53
CA GLY A 176 -12.24 -11.47 2.89
C GLY A 176 -13.50 -11.74 3.69
N GLY A 177 -14.12 -10.67 4.15
CA GLY A 177 -15.44 -10.68 4.76
C GLY A 177 -16.55 -10.99 3.73
N LYS A 178 -17.79 -11.01 4.21
CA LYS A 178 -18.95 -11.12 3.33
C LYS A 178 -19.04 -9.84 2.47
N PRO A 179 -19.16 -9.97 1.13
CA PRO A 179 -19.34 -8.83 0.23
C PRO A 179 -20.46 -7.89 0.68
N ASN A 180 -20.22 -6.60 0.60
CA ASN A 180 -21.20 -5.56 0.91
C ASN A 180 -22.03 -5.24 -0.34
N PRO A 181 -23.30 -5.67 -0.41
CA PRO A 181 -24.12 -5.45 -1.58
C PRO A 181 -24.44 -3.98 -1.82
N ASP A 182 -24.55 -3.16 -0.76
CA ASP A 182 -24.85 -1.73 -0.90
C ASP A 182 -23.68 -0.98 -1.54
N LEU A 183 -22.43 -1.37 -1.21
CA LEU A 183 -21.24 -0.83 -1.84
C LEU A 183 -21.21 -1.15 -3.34
N LEU A 184 -21.42 -2.41 -3.70
CA LEU A 184 -21.44 -2.84 -5.11
C LEU A 184 -22.57 -2.17 -5.88
N GLN A 185 -23.77 -2.07 -5.30
CA GLN A 185 -24.90 -1.40 -5.92
C GLN A 185 -24.61 0.09 -6.14
N HIS A 186 -23.97 0.75 -5.17
CA HIS A 186 -23.58 2.16 -5.31
C HIS A 186 -22.59 2.35 -6.45
N ILE A 187 -21.54 1.54 -6.50
CA ILE A 187 -20.52 1.61 -7.56
C ILE A 187 -21.14 1.39 -8.93
N THR A 188 -21.95 0.34 -9.09
CA THR A 188 -22.58 0.01 -10.37
C THR A 188 -23.59 1.06 -10.84
N ARG A 189 -24.15 1.86 -9.95
CA ARG A 189 -25.08 2.94 -10.27
C ARG A 189 -24.40 4.27 -10.58
N GLU A 190 -23.32 4.60 -9.86
CA GLU A 190 -22.69 5.92 -9.89
C GLU A 190 -21.44 5.99 -10.79
N TYR A 191 -20.90 4.83 -11.21
CA TYR A 191 -19.67 4.71 -11.98
C TYR A 191 -19.89 3.85 -13.23
N SER A 192 -19.15 4.14 -14.29
CA SER A 192 -18.80 3.14 -15.29
C SER A 192 -17.77 2.20 -14.68
N PHE A 193 -17.84 0.91 -14.97
CA PHE A 193 -16.94 -0.06 -14.35
C PHE A 193 -16.60 -1.25 -15.24
N SER A 194 -15.49 -1.89 -14.94
CA SER A 194 -15.07 -3.20 -15.44
C SER A 194 -14.58 -4.05 -14.27
N ILE A 195 -14.69 -5.37 -14.38
CA ILE A 195 -14.09 -6.29 -13.41
C ILE A 195 -13.22 -7.28 -14.18
N ASP A 196 -11.92 -7.22 -13.90
CA ASP A 196 -10.95 -8.16 -14.42
C ASP A 196 -10.80 -9.33 -13.45
N ARG A 197 -11.10 -10.54 -13.95
CA ARG A 197 -10.91 -11.75 -13.16
C ARG A 197 -9.44 -12.13 -13.15
N ILE A 198 -8.91 -12.41 -11.95
CA ILE A 198 -7.55 -12.93 -11.80
C ILE A 198 -7.61 -14.47 -11.81
N PRO A 199 -7.15 -15.14 -12.88
CA PRO A 199 -7.31 -16.60 -13.02
C PRO A 199 -6.53 -17.42 -11.98
N CYS A 200 -5.49 -16.85 -11.38
CA CYS A 200 -4.54 -17.56 -10.52
C CYS A 200 -4.98 -17.71 -9.06
N HIS A 201 -6.07 -17.10 -8.66
CA HIS A 201 -6.50 -17.07 -7.26
C HIS A 201 -7.77 -17.86 -6.94
N GLY A 202 -8.21 -18.74 -7.85
CA GLY A 202 -9.46 -19.52 -7.81
C GLY A 202 -10.00 -19.88 -6.43
N PRO A 203 -9.43 -20.83 -5.67
CA PRO A 203 -10.00 -21.24 -4.38
C PRO A 203 -9.69 -20.30 -3.21
N LEU A 204 -8.89 -19.24 -3.40
CA LEU A 204 -8.38 -18.39 -2.34
C LEU A 204 -9.27 -17.17 -2.01
N GLY A 205 -10.42 -17.05 -2.65
CA GLY A 205 -11.40 -16.06 -2.24
C GLY A 205 -11.30 -14.68 -2.87
N GLN A 206 -10.58 -14.54 -3.99
CA GLN A 206 -10.58 -13.32 -4.79
C GLN A 206 -11.72 -13.33 -5.82
N MET A 207 -12.42 -12.20 -5.94
CA MET A 207 -13.43 -11.99 -6.97
C MET A 207 -12.83 -11.40 -8.25
N GLY A 208 -11.79 -10.56 -8.13
CA GLY A 208 -11.12 -9.87 -9.21
C GLY A 208 -10.79 -8.43 -8.88
N ILE A 209 -10.23 -7.72 -9.85
CA ILE A 209 -9.96 -6.28 -9.73
C ILE A 209 -11.12 -5.50 -10.33
N LEU A 210 -11.70 -4.64 -9.54
CA LEU A 210 -12.70 -3.66 -9.96
C LEU A 210 -12.01 -2.38 -10.40
N HIS A 211 -12.29 -1.97 -11.62
CA HIS A 211 -11.95 -0.68 -12.19
C HIS A 211 -13.23 0.13 -12.30
N ALA A 212 -13.34 1.26 -11.61
CA ALA A 212 -14.51 2.10 -11.70
C ALA A 212 -14.12 3.57 -11.91
N TRP A 213 -14.88 4.27 -12.76
CA TRP A 213 -14.61 5.67 -13.11
C TRP A 213 -15.90 6.44 -13.33
N ARG A 214 -15.87 7.72 -12.99
CA ARG A 214 -16.93 8.64 -13.35
C ARG A 214 -16.62 9.19 -14.74
N PRO A 215 -17.60 9.21 -15.65
CA PRO A 215 -17.45 9.96 -16.89
C PRO A 215 -17.23 11.45 -16.57
N ASP A 216 -16.35 12.08 -17.34
CA ASP A 216 -16.09 13.54 -17.27
C ASP A 216 -17.34 14.34 -17.60
#